data_16ee103522b70eda9b1a9d878ad94d73
#
_entry.id   16ee103522b70eda9b1a9d878ad94d73
#
_cell.length_a   1.000
_cell.length_b   1.000
_cell.length_c   1.000
_cell.angle_alpha   90.00
_cell.angle_beta   90.00
_cell.angle_gamma   90.00
#
_symmetry.space_group_name_H-M   'P 1'
#
loop_
_entity.id
_entity.type
_entity.pdbx_description
1 polymer ?
#
loop_
_entity_poly.entity_id
_entity_poly.type
_entity_poly.pdbx_seq_one_letter_code
_entity_poly.pdbx_strand_id
1 'polypeptide(L)'
;MTTKMKLLAAVIAASAVSSVAQAAPAVPAHQAENAWFTDAETSVMNKSAMELPAANAKNVILFVGDGMGISTLTAARILKGQKQGQDGEEGYLSFESFPYSALVKTYNVDAQTPDSAGTMTAMVSGVKTDVGTIGVDEDVIRSDCYSVAGNEVVTALELAEIKGLSTGVVSTARITHATPAATYAHAADRNWEDNSDMPSAAFACEDIASQLVN
;
A
#
# COMPACT_ATOMS: atom_id res chain seq x y z
N MET A 1 41.39 -71.01 -13.44
CA MET A 1 40.76 -70.34 -12.27
C MET A 1 39.61 -69.46 -12.83
N THR A 2 38.39 -69.98 -12.81
CA THR A 2 37.22 -69.29 -13.35
C THR A 2 36.23 -69.11 -12.24
N THR A 3 36.11 -67.89 -11.78
CA THR A 3 35.16 -67.51 -10.72
C THR A 3 33.80 -67.18 -11.38
N LYS A 4 32.80 -68.00 -11.10
CA LYS A 4 31.42 -67.81 -11.53
C LYS A 4 30.76 -66.74 -10.71
N MET A 5 30.43 -65.61 -11.35
CA MET A 5 29.57 -64.56 -10.78
C MET A 5 28.11 -64.98 -10.91
N LYS A 6 27.45 -65.18 -9.76
CA LYS A 6 26.01 -65.44 -9.72
C LYS A 6 25.25 -64.11 -9.85
N LEU A 7 24.47 -63.98 -10.90
CA LEU A 7 23.54 -62.86 -11.08
C LEU A 7 22.32 -63.09 -10.15
N LEU A 8 22.11 -62.21 -9.21
CA LEU A 8 20.92 -62.20 -8.37
C LEU A 8 19.90 -61.28 -9.04
N ALA A 9 18.89 -61.85 -9.66
CA ALA A 9 17.77 -61.08 -10.23
C ALA A 9 16.82 -60.68 -9.09
N ALA A 10 16.81 -59.37 -8.76
CA ALA A 10 15.81 -58.82 -7.85
C ALA A 10 14.53 -58.52 -8.65
N VAL A 11 13.47 -59.25 -8.36
CA VAL A 11 12.13 -58.96 -8.87
C VAL A 11 11.59 -57.81 -8.06
N ILE A 12 11.55 -56.60 -8.61
CA ILE A 12 10.82 -55.48 -8.03
C ILE A 12 9.35 -55.67 -8.42
N ALA A 13 8.54 -56.08 -7.48
CA ALA A 13 7.10 -56.04 -7.60
C ALA A 13 6.65 -54.59 -7.53
N ALA A 14 6.34 -53.97 -8.67
CA ALA A 14 5.67 -52.68 -8.75
C ALA A 14 4.24 -52.81 -8.24
N SER A 15 4.00 -52.50 -6.96
CA SER A 15 2.66 -52.29 -6.44
C SER A 15 2.10 -51.01 -7.06
N ALA A 16 1.23 -51.16 -8.05
CA ALA A 16 0.43 -50.06 -8.56
C ALA A 16 -0.51 -49.59 -7.43
N VAL A 17 -0.12 -48.51 -6.75
CA VAL A 17 -1.04 -47.79 -5.89
C VAL A 17 -2.01 -47.06 -6.81
N SER A 18 -3.16 -47.64 -7.03
CA SER A 18 -4.31 -47.01 -7.66
C SER A 18 -4.72 -45.85 -6.74
N SER A 19 -4.25 -44.61 -7.01
CA SER A 19 -4.82 -43.43 -6.41
C SER A 19 -6.27 -43.34 -6.90
N VAL A 20 -7.21 -43.73 -6.08
CA VAL A 20 -8.62 -43.37 -6.28
C VAL A 20 -8.63 -41.83 -6.18
N ALA A 21 -8.71 -41.19 -7.33
CA ALA A 21 -8.99 -39.76 -7.37
C ALA A 21 -10.36 -39.57 -6.72
N GLN A 22 -10.36 -39.11 -5.47
CA GLN A 22 -11.58 -38.79 -4.75
C GLN A 22 -12.17 -37.60 -5.48
N ALA A 23 -13.27 -37.80 -6.18
CA ALA A 23 -13.98 -36.70 -6.82
C ALA A 23 -14.25 -35.65 -5.74
N ALA A 24 -13.91 -34.40 -6.00
CA ALA A 24 -14.25 -33.29 -5.11
C ALA A 24 -15.77 -33.37 -4.85
N PRO A 25 -16.22 -33.16 -3.62
CA PRO A 25 -17.63 -33.22 -3.31
C PRO A 25 -18.38 -32.22 -4.22
N ALA A 26 -19.36 -32.74 -4.96
CA ALA A 26 -20.18 -31.91 -5.83
C ALA A 26 -20.99 -30.93 -4.96
N VAL A 27 -21.02 -29.66 -5.37
CA VAL A 27 -21.83 -28.64 -4.70
C VAL A 27 -23.29 -29.06 -4.80
N PRO A 28 -24.06 -29.14 -3.68
CA PRO A 28 -25.48 -29.47 -3.72
C PRO A 28 -26.27 -28.49 -4.58
N ALA A 29 -27.31 -28.93 -5.28
CA ALA A 29 -28.07 -28.07 -6.19
C ALA A 29 -28.61 -26.80 -5.52
N HIS A 30 -29.14 -26.91 -4.29
CA HIS A 30 -29.67 -25.75 -3.56
C HIS A 30 -28.60 -24.71 -3.23
N GLN A 31 -27.33 -25.11 -3.13
CA GLN A 31 -26.18 -24.17 -2.94
C GLN A 31 -25.76 -23.63 -4.28
N ALA A 32 -25.64 -24.43 -5.32
CA ALA A 32 -25.24 -24.00 -6.66
C ALA A 32 -26.21 -22.96 -7.28
N GLU A 33 -27.49 -23.07 -6.92
CA GLU A 33 -28.55 -22.16 -7.38
C GLU A 33 -28.78 -20.96 -6.45
N ASN A 34 -28.05 -20.89 -5.33
CA ASN A 34 -28.18 -19.80 -4.38
C ASN A 34 -27.53 -18.52 -4.93
N ALA A 35 -28.24 -17.39 -4.87
CA ALA A 35 -27.78 -16.12 -5.41
C ALA A 35 -26.42 -15.68 -4.84
N TRP A 36 -26.19 -15.84 -3.55
CA TRP A 36 -24.89 -15.53 -2.92
C TRP A 36 -23.75 -16.33 -3.50
N PHE A 37 -23.99 -17.62 -3.78
CA PHE A 37 -22.97 -18.48 -4.35
C PHE A 37 -22.65 -18.10 -5.80
N THR A 38 -23.67 -17.86 -6.63
CA THR A 38 -23.50 -17.48 -8.04
C THR A 38 -22.87 -16.11 -8.21
N ASP A 39 -23.20 -15.16 -7.34
CA ASP A 39 -22.58 -13.83 -7.33
C ASP A 39 -21.12 -13.90 -6.93
N ALA A 40 -20.78 -14.73 -5.95
CA ALA A 40 -19.39 -14.96 -5.55
C ALA A 40 -18.58 -15.63 -6.67
N GLU A 41 -19.11 -16.65 -7.35
CA GLU A 41 -18.47 -17.27 -8.51
C GLU A 41 -18.24 -16.26 -9.63
N THR A 42 -19.25 -15.45 -9.94
CA THR A 42 -19.14 -14.37 -10.94
C THR A 42 -18.04 -13.37 -10.58
N SER A 43 -17.97 -12.97 -9.32
CA SER A 43 -16.92 -12.06 -8.82
C SER A 43 -15.51 -12.67 -8.96
N VAL A 44 -15.34 -13.95 -8.64
CA VAL A 44 -14.06 -14.66 -8.81
C VAL A 44 -13.69 -14.78 -10.27
N MET A 45 -14.64 -15.16 -11.15
CA MET A 45 -14.40 -15.27 -12.59
C MET A 45 -14.00 -13.92 -13.19
N ASN A 46 -14.69 -12.83 -12.86
CA ASN A 46 -14.37 -11.49 -13.34
C ASN A 46 -12.97 -11.04 -12.91
N LYS A 47 -12.58 -11.30 -11.66
CA LYS A 47 -11.23 -10.98 -11.18
C LYS A 47 -10.15 -11.84 -11.83
N SER A 48 -10.43 -13.12 -12.07
CA SER A 48 -9.50 -14.05 -12.73
C SER A 48 -9.29 -13.73 -14.21
N ALA A 49 -10.31 -13.14 -14.87
CA ALA A 49 -10.25 -12.73 -16.27
C ALA A 49 -9.62 -11.36 -16.50
N MET A 50 -9.25 -10.62 -15.43
CA MET A 50 -8.60 -9.33 -15.58
C MET A 50 -7.20 -9.49 -16.14
N GLU A 51 -7.00 -8.96 -17.34
CA GLU A 51 -5.69 -8.87 -17.98
C GLU A 51 -4.97 -7.59 -17.54
N LEU A 52 -3.67 -7.70 -17.27
CA LEU A 52 -2.81 -6.52 -17.07
C LEU A 52 -2.72 -5.73 -18.36
N PRO A 53 -2.92 -4.40 -18.34
CA PRO A 53 -2.59 -3.57 -19.48
C PRO A 53 -1.11 -3.78 -19.85
N ALA A 54 -0.84 -4.22 -21.08
CA ALA A 54 0.52 -4.42 -21.57
C ALA A 54 1.27 -3.10 -21.84
N ALA A 55 0.60 -1.95 -21.72
CA ALA A 55 1.18 -0.63 -22.00
C ALA A 55 1.76 0.02 -20.73
N ASN A 56 2.87 0.73 -20.90
CA ASN A 56 3.43 1.57 -19.85
C ASN A 56 2.47 2.73 -19.53
N ALA A 57 2.23 2.99 -18.26
CA ALA A 57 1.45 4.14 -17.83
C ALA A 57 2.20 5.43 -18.20
N LYS A 58 1.48 6.38 -18.81
CA LYS A 58 2.02 7.71 -19.13
C LYS A 58 1.87 8.69 -17.98
N ASN A 59 0.82 8.52 -17.20
CA ASN A 59 0.51 9.36 -16.05
C ASN A 59 0.21 8.47 -14.85
N VAL A 60 0.60 8.92 -13.65
CA VAL A 60 0.33 8.24 -12.38
C VAL A 60 -0.42 9.22 -11.48
N ILE A 61 -1.54 8.78 -10.92
CA ILE A 61 -2.30 9.55 -9.93
C ILE A 61 -2.43 8.69 -8.68
N LEU A 62 -1.88 9.17 -7.57
CA LEU A 62 -1.97 8.52 -6.26
C LEU A 62 -3.05 9.20 -5.43
N PHE A 63 -4.08 8.46 -5.03
CA PHE A 63 -5.09 8.92 -4.09
C PHE A 63 -4.76 8.38 -2.70
N VAL A 64 -4.61 9.28 -1.73
CA VAL A 64 -4.29 8.94 -0.34
C VAL A 64 -5.45 9.35 0.57
N GLY A 65 -5.99 8.38 1.31
CA GLY A 65 -6.99 8.63 2.35
C GLY A 65 -6.30 8.72 3.71
N ASP A 66 -6.07 9.93 4.20
CA ASP A 66 -5.45 10.17 5.50
C ASP A 66 -6.39 9.76 6.63
N GLY A 67 -5.91 8.89 7.53
CA GLY A 67 -6.71 8.31 8.61
C GLY A 67 -7.87 7.42 8.14
N MET A 68 -7.95 7.09 6.87
CA MET A 68 -9.02 6.32 6.26
C MET A 68 -8.83 4.81 6.50
N GLY A 69 -9.30 4.34 7.65
CA GLY A 69 -9.30 2.91 7.99
C GLY A 69 -10.50 2.15 7.40
N ILE A 70 -10.53 0.83 7.61
CA ILE A 70 -11.58 -0.07 7.10
C ILE A 70 -12.98 0.35 7.60
N SER A 71 -13.09 0.79 8.84
CA SER A 71 -14.37 1.30 9.39
C SER A 71 -14.88 2.54 8.67
N THR A 72 -14.00 3.43 8.25
CA THR A 72 -14.35 4.60 7.42
C THR A 72 -14.88 4.18 6.05
N LEU A 73 -14.23 3.20 5.40
CA LEU A 73 -14.69 2.66 4.13
C LEU A 73 -16.07 2.01 4.26
N THR A 74 -16.29 1.22 5.31
CA THR A 74 -17.57 0.58 5.59
C THR A 74 -18.67 1.61 5.79
N ALA A 75 -18.42 2.64 6.60
CA ALA A 75 -19.38 3.71 6.83
C ALA A 75 -19.71 4.49 5.53
N ALA A 76 -18.70 4.78 4.72
CA ALA A 76 -18.88 5.47 3.44
C ALA A 76 -19.70 4.65 2.44
N ARG A 77 -19.46 3.33 2.36
CA ARG A 77 -20.23 2.41 1.52
C ARG A 77 -21.70 2.35 1.92
N ILE A 78 -21.97 2.18 3.22
CA ILE A 78 -23.32 2.16 3.76
C ILE A 78 -24.03 3.49 3.48
N LEU A 79 -23.37 4.62 3.78
CA LEU A 79 -23.93 5.94 3.51
C LEU A 79 -24.25 6.16 2.02
N LYS A 80 -23.38 5.71 1.13
CA LYS A 80 -23.62 5.78 -0.33
C LYS A 80 -24.87 5.00 -0.71
N GLY A 81 -25.03 3.76 -0.22
CA GLY A 81 -26.21 2.94 -0.47
C GLY A 81 -27.48 3.58 0.07
N GLN A 82 -27.47 4.06 1.30
CA GLN A 82 -28.61 4.72 1.93
C GLN A 82 -29.07 5.97 1.16
N LYS A 83 -28.13 6.78 0.65
CA LYS A 83 -28.46 7.92 -0.23
C LYS A 83 -29.11 7.50 -1.55
N GLN A 84 -28.95 6.25 -1.95
CA GLN A 84 -29.56 5.66 -3.14
C GLN A 84 -30.84 4.85 -2.82
N GLY A 85 -31.31 4.87 -1.56
CA GLY A 85 -32.49 4.13 -1.11
C GLY A 85 -32.25 2.62 -0.93
N GLN A 86 -31.00 2.22 -0.71
CA GLN A 86 -30.55 0.84 -0.46
C GLN A 86 -30.02 0.72 0.97
N ASP A 87 -29.87 -0.51 1.48
CA ASP A 87 -29.27 -0.75 2.80
C ASP A 87 -27.78 -0.38 2.82
N GLY A 88 -27.04 -0.68 1.74
CA GLY A 88 -25.68 -0.21 1.50
C GLY A 88 -24.59 -1.23 1.83
N GLU A 89 -24.89 -2.31 2.56
CA GLU A 89 -23.92 -3.31 2.97
C GLU A 89 -23.29 -4.02 1.78
N GLU A 90 -24.09 -4.36 0.77
CA GLU A 90 -23.68 -5.08 -0.44
C GLU A 90 -23.16 -4.15 -1.55
N GLY A 91 -23.16 -2.84 -1.31
CA GLY A 91 -22.66 -1.86 -2.27
C GLY A 91 -21.13 -1.83 -2.34
N TYR A 92 -20.62 -1.12 -3.35
CA TYR A 92 -19.18 -0.90 -3.53
C TYR A 92 -18.88 0.58 -3.72
N LEU A 93 -17.77 1.04 -3.16
CA LEU A 93 -17.12 2.27 -3.57
C LEU A 93 -16.34 2.03 -4.87
N SER A 94 -16.12 3.06 -5.68
CA SER A 94 -15.51 2.90 -7.01
C SER A 94 -14.14 2.21 -6.98
N PHE A 95 -13.34 2.47 -5.95
CA PHE A 95 -12.01 1.90 -5.82
C PHE A 95 -12.01 0.47 -5.21
N GLU A 96 -13.10 0.03 -4.58
CA GLU A 96 -13.22 -1.36 -4.07
C GLU A 96 -13.30 -2.38 -5.22
N SER A 97 -13.63 -1.93 -6.44
CA SER A 97 -13.64 -2.75 -7.65
C SER A 97 -12.31 -2.77 -8.40
N PHE A 98 -11.25 -2.12 -7.90
CA PHE A 98 -9.95 -2.15 -8.54
C PHE A 98 -9.37 -3.58 -8.56
N PRO A 99 -8.65 -3.96 -9.64
CA PRO A 99 -8.19 -5.33 -9.86
C PRO A 99 -7.18 -5.80 -8.82
N TYR A 100 -6.39 -4.86 -8.30
CA TYR A 100 -5.33 -5.16 -7.33
C TYR A 100 -5.62 -4.49 -6.01
N SER A 101 -5.49 -5.27 -4.94
CA SER A 101 -5.58 -4.79 -3.57
C SER A 101 -4.55 -5.52 -2.70
N ALA A 102 -4.01 -4.82 -1.70
CA ALA A 102 -3.09 -5.40 -0.74
C ALA A 102 -3.30 -4.77 0.64
N LEU A 103 -2.89 -5.49 1.67
CA LEU A 103 -2.79 -4.95 3.03
C LEU A 103 -1.36 -4.49 3.27
N VAL A 104 -1.21 -3.30 3.84
CA VAL A 104 0.07 -2.69 4.15
C VAL A 104 0.21 -2.51 5.66
N LYS A 105 1.40 -2.76 6.19
CA LYS A 105 1.75 -2.48 7.58
C LYS A 105 2.13 -1.00 7.71
N THR A 106 1.35 -0.25 8.48
CA THR A 106 1.43 1.22 8.52
C THR A 106 2.17 1.77 9.74
N TYR A 107 2.81 0.94 10.57
CA TYR A 107 3.57 1.40 11.74
C TYR A 107 4.74 2.32 11.35
N ASN A 108 5.06 3.31 12.20
CA ASN A 108 6.30 4.09 12.12
C ASN A 108 7.43 3.33 12.81
N VAL A 109 8.69 3.74 12.63
CA VAL A 109 9.84 3.01 13.20
C VAL A 109 9.76 2.97 14.72
N ASP A 110 9.44 4.08 15.34
CA ASP A 110 9.35 4.28 16.79
C ASP A 110 7.96 4.01 17.40
N ALA A 111 6.92 3.75 16.59
CA ALA A 111 5.54 3.62 17.07
C ALA A 111 4.67 2.65 16.27
N GLN A 112 3.93 1.80 17.00
CA GLN A 112 2.94 0.89 16.38
C GLN A 112 1.73 1.62 15.82
N THR A 113 1.27 2.68 16.51
CA THR A 113 0.24 3.57 15.98
C THR A 113 0.92 4.66 15.17
N PRO A 114 0.72 4.67 13.85
CA PRO A 114 1.43 5.60 12.99
C PRO A 114 0.82 6.99 13.00
N ASP A 115 1.57 7.94 12.50
CA ASP A 115 1.05 9.23 12.05
C ASP A 115 1.18 9.40 10.53
N SER A 116 0.56 10.43 9.98
CA SER A 116 0.57 10.69 8.54
C SER A 116 1.93 11.17 8.02
N ALA A 117 2.79 11.72 8.85
CA ALA A 117 4.13 12.18 8.45
C ALA A 117 5.01 10.99 8.05
N GLY A 118 5.26 10.07 8.95
CA GLY A 118 6.08 8.89 8.67
C GLY A 118 5.45 7.94 7.68
N THR A 119 4.11 7.77 7.70
CA THR A 119 3.46 6.87 6.72
C THR A 119 3.45 7.43 5.31
N MET A 120 3.27 8.74 5.12
CA MET A 120 3.35 9.31 3.78
C MET A 120 4.79 9.32 3.27
N THR A 121 5.77 9.62 4.12
CA THR A 121 7.20 9.45 3.79
C THR A 121 7.46 8.04 3.25
N ALA A 122 6.98 7.00 3.94
CA ALA A 122 7.15 5.63 3.47
C ALA A 122 6.44 5.34 2.14
N MET A 123 5.26 5.94 1.90
CA MET A 123 4.53 5.73 0.63
C MET A 123 5.23 6.35 -0.57
N VAL A 124 5.87 7.50 -0.41
CA VAL A 124 6.47 8.22 -1.54
C VAL A 124 7.98 7.98 -1.70
N SER A 125 8.67 7.50 -0.68
CA SER A 125 10.11 7.23 -0.72
C SER A 125 10.47 5.74 -0.61
N GLY A 126 9.57 4.92 -0.05
CA GLY A 126 9.87 3.53 0.29
C GLY A 126 10.66 3.36 1.59
N VAL A 127 10.94 4.43 2.33
CA VAL A 127 11.69 4.43 3.58
C VAL A 127 10.77 4.77 4.75
N LYS A 128 10.79 3.96 5.81
CA LYS A 128 10.07 4.26 7.06
C LYS A 128 10.89 5.22 7.91
N THR A 129 10.17 6.05 8.65
CA THR A 129 10.77 7.02 9.58
C THR A 129 9.96 7.09 10.88
N ASP A 130 10.39 7.91 11.80
CA ASP A 130 9.77 8.13 13.10
C ASP A 130 8.49 8.98 13.03
N VAL A 131 7.70 8.93 14.10
CA VAL A 131 6.49 9.75 14.25
C VAL A 131 6.84 11.24 14.18
N GLY A 132 6.17 11.94 13.27
CA GLY A 132 6.28 13.39 13.16
C GLY A 132 7.43 13.92 12.33
N THR A 133 8.24 13.06 11.71
CA THR A 133 9.28 13.44 10.75
C THR A 133 8.81 13.30 9.31
N ILE A 134 9.30 14.10 8.40
CA ILE A 134 8.83 14.20 7.00
C ILE A 134 10.02 14.10 6.04
N GLY A 135 9.94 13.18 5.05
CA GLY A 135 10.90 13.10 3.97
C GLY A 135 12.33 12.77 4.39
N VAL A 136 12.48 12.12 5.54
CA VAL A 136 13.78 11.75 6.14
C VAL A 136 13.75 10.31 6.62
N ASP A 137 14.90 9.72 6.88
CA ASP A 137 15.01 8.37 7.43
C ASP A 137 14.89 8.33 8.97
N GLU A 138 15.10 7.15 9.56
CA GLU A 138 14.95 6.88 11.00
C GLU A 138 16.07 7.45 11.88
N ASP A 139 17.16 7.97 11.28
CA ASP A 139 18.29 8.54 12.02
C ASP A 139 18.03 10.02 12.40
N VAL A 140 16.96 10.61 11.87
CA VAL A 140 16.57 11.99 12.20
C VAL A 140 15.87 12.05 13.56
N ILE A 141 16.43 12.85 14.45
CA ILE A 141 15.84 13.13 15.75
C ILE A 141 14.74 14.19 15.59
N ARG A 142 13.52 13.85 15.98
CA ARG A 142 12.39 14.77 15.88
C ARG A 142 12.66 16.12 16.57
N SER A 143 12.34 17.20 15.89
CA SER A 143 12.57 18.59 16.32
C SER A 143 14.06 18.99 16.42
N ASP A 144 14.98 18.18 15.89
CA ASP A 144 16.38 18.52 15.77
C ASP A 144 16.77 18.77 14.30
N CYS A 145 16.88 20.02 13.94
CA CYS A 145 17.28 20.49 12.61
C CYS A 145 18.63 19.95 12.15
N TYR A 146 19.58 19.84 13.07
CA TYR A 146 20.93 19.41 12.72
C TYR A 146 21.03 17.94 12.35
N SER A 147 20.01 17.14 12.69
CA SER A 147 19.95 15.73 12.32
C SER A 147 19.41 15.49 10.91
N VAL A 148 18.87 16.50 10.22
CA VAL A 148 18.26 16.35 8.89
C VAL A 148 19.31 16.17 7.80
N ALA A 149 20.37 16.99 7.84
CA ALA A 149 21.36 17.02 6.77
C ALA A 149 22.05 15.65 6.56
N GLY A 150 21.86 15.08 5.38
CA GLY A 150 22.40 13.77 5.00
C GLY A 150 21.48 12.57 5.29
N ASN A 151 20.31 12.81 5.90
CA ASN A 151 19.30 11.83 6.21
C ASN A 151 17.98 12.06 5.44
N GLU A 152 18.00 12.97 4.45
CA GLU A 152 16.88 13.21 3.54
C GLU A 152 16.67 12.00 2.61
N VAL A 153 15.42 11.64 2.35
CA VAL A 153 15.06 10.56 1.44
C VAL A 153 14.35 11.08 0.20
N VAL A 154 14.79 10.65 -0.96
CA VAL A 154 14.23 11.11 -2.23
C VAL A 154 12.83 10.56 -2.46
N THR A 155 11.90 11.42 -2.79
CA THR A 155 10.51 11.08 -3.06
C THR A 155 10.27 10.68 -4.51
N ALA A 156 9.14 10.01 -4.76
CA ALA A 156 8.70 9.67 -6.12
C ALA A 156 8.42 10.93 -6.98
N LEU A 157 8.01 12.06 -6.36
CA LEU A 157 7.79 13.32 -7.05
C LEU A 157 9.12 13.91 -7.50
N GLU A 158 10.10 14.02 -6.61
CA GLU A 158 11.44 14.51 -6.95
C GLU A 158 12.10 13.66 -8.04
N LEU A 159 11.96 12.31 -7.96
CA LEU A 159 12.42 11.41 -9.02
C LEU A 159 11.73 11.66 -10.36
N ALA A 160 10.45 12.01 -10.35
CA ALA A 160 9.71 12.37 -11.56
C ALA A 160 10.22 13.69 -12.15
N GLU A 161 10.47 14.71 -11.33
CA GLU A 161 11.01 16.01 -11.74
C GLU A 161 12.43 15.89 -12.31
N ILE A 162 13.29 15.11 -11.65
CA ILE A 162 14.64 14.81 -12.18
C ILE A 162 14.57 14.20 -13.59
N LYS A 163 13.49 13.45 -13.89
CA LYS A 163 13.23 12.86 -15.22
C LYS A 163 12.52 13.83 -16.17
N GLY A 164 12.28 15.06 -15.79
CA GLY A 164 11.59 16.08 -16.59
C GLY A 164 10.08 15.87 -16.72
N LEU A 165 9.47 15.10 -15.80
CA LEU A 165 8.02 14.93 -15.71
C LEU A 165 7.41 16.05 -14.86
N SER A 166 6.16 16.41 -15.15
CA SER A 166 5.42 17.36 -14.32
C SER A 166 4.84 16.64 -13.12
N THR A 167 4.92 17.28 -11.96
CA THR A 167 4.33 16.81 -10.71
C THR A 167 3.27 17.78 -10.20
N GLY A 168 2.46 17.33 -9.24
CA GLY A 168 1.47 18.19 -8.61
C GLY A 168 0.85 17.51 -7.40
N VAL A 169 0.52 18.32 -6.40
CA VAL A 169 -0.09 17.88 -5.15
C VAL A 169 -1.42 18.60 -4.95
N VAL A 170 -2.47 17.85 -4.68
CA VAL A 170 -3.81 18.38 -4.38
C VAL A 170 -4.28 17.78 -3.07
N SER A 171 -4.71 18.60 -2.12
CA SER A 171 -5.15 18.14 -0.82
C SER A 171 -6.39 18.90 -0.35
N THR A 172 -7.21 18.27 0.49
CA THR A 172 -8.27 18.92 1.26
C THR A 172 -7.77 19.49 2.59
N ALA A 173 -6.53 19.14 2.99
CA ALA A 173 -5.83 19.74 4.11
C ALA A 173 -5.00 20.97 3.65
N ARG A 174 -4.31 21.65 4.60
CA ARG A 174 -3.30 22.64 4.25
C ARG A 174 -2.21 21.97 3.40
N ILE A 175 -1.66 22.66 2.43
CA ILE A 175 -0.61 22.10 1.58
C ILE A 175 0.67 21.75 2.36
N THR A 176 0.88 22.43 3.48
CA THR A 176 1.98 22.24 4.43
C THR A 176 1.71 21.15 5.47
N HIS A 177 0.48 20.62 5.55
CA HIS A 177 0.16 19.48 6.40
C HIS A 177 0.98 18.24 6.00
N ALA A 178 1.31 17.39 6.97
CA ALA A 178 2.26 16.28 6.81
C ALA A 178 2.03 15.39 5.57
N THR A 179 0.78 15.04 5.25
CA THR A 179 0.48 14.14 4.11
C THR A 179 0.87 14.76 2.77
N PRO A 180 0.43 15.96 2.37
CA PRO A 180 0.95 16.61 1.16
C PRO A 180 2.43 17.01 1.29
N ALA A 181 2.87 17.49 2.45
CA ALA A 181 4.25 17.95 2.65
C ALA A 181 5.30 16.86 2.41
N ALA A 182 5.04 15.62 2.84
CA ALA A 182 5.99 14.53 2.65
C ALA A 182 6.26 14.18 1.17
N THR A 183 5.54 14.77 0.23
CA THR A 183 5.83 14.59 -1.20
C THR A 183 6.95 15.47 -1.72
N TYR A 184 7.30 16.57 -1.02
CA TYR A 184 8.24 17.59 -1.48
C TYR A 184 9.17 18.15 -0.39
N ALA A 185 8.89 17.90 0.89
CA ALA A 185 9.64 18.50 1.99
C ALA A 185 10.39 17.46 2.83
N HIS A 186 11.50 17.93 3.44
CA HIS A 186 12.34 17.18 4.38
C HIS A 186 12.44 17.96 5.68
N ALA A 187 11.75 17.48 6.73
CA ALA A 187 11.66 18.22 7.98
C ALA A 187 11.73 17.29 9.20
N ALA A 188 12.48 17.73 10.21
CA ALA A 188 12.56 17.02 11.49
C ALA A 188 11.28 17.12 12.32
N ASP A 189 10.36 18.03 12.01
CA ASP A 189 9.07 18.10 12.67
C ASP A 189 7.95 18.53 11.70
N ARG A 190 6.90 17.76 11.63
CA ARG A 190 5.69 18.00 10.83
C ARG A 190 4.97 19.30 11.18
N ASN A 191 5.21 19.83 12.38
CA ASN A 191 4.58 21.04 12.86
C ASN A 191 5.31 22.33 12.38
N TRP A 192 6.45 22.21 11.74
CA TRP A 192 7.18 23.34 11.18
C TRP A 192 6.60 23.74 9.82
N GLU A 193 5.29 24.04 9.82
CA GLU A 193 4.58 24.37 8.59
C GLU A 193 5.04 25.69 7.96
N ASP A 194 5.40 26.67 8.80
CA ASP A 194 6.04 27.92 8.40
C ASP A 194 7.11 28.36 9.44
N ASN A 195 7.82 29.43 9.15
CA ASN A 195 8.91 29.92 9.99
C ASN A 195 8.47 30.40 11.39
N SER A 196 7.19 30.71 11.58
CA SER A 196 6.66 31.10 12.90
C SER A 196 6.46 29.90 13.83
N ASP A 197 6.32 28.71 13.27
CA ASP A 197 6.17 27.44 13.99
C ASP A 197 7.52 26.84 14.43
N MET A 198 8.61 27.36 13.90
CA MET A 198 9.96 26.86 14.18
C MET A 198 10.54 27.49 15.46
N PRO A 199 11.23 26.70 16.30
CA PRO A 199 11.95 27.28 17.43
C PRO A 199 13.07 28.20 16.94
N SER A 200 13.35 29.26 17.68
CA SER A 200 14.35 30.29 17.31
C SER A 200 15.77 29.75 17.11
N ALA A 201 16.05 28.53 17.53
CA ALA A 201 17.33 27.84 17.33
C ALA A 201 17.39 26.98 16.04
N ALA A 202 16.30 26.89 15.29
CA ALA A 202 16.19 26.00 14.13
C ALA A 202 16.65 26.67 12.81
N PHE A 203 17.59 27.62 12.86
CA PHE A 203 18.10 28.33 11.68
C PHE A 203 18.86 27.45 10.67
N ALA A 204 19.06 26.16 10.95
CA ALA A 204 19.77 25.23 10.07
C ALA A 204 18.87 24.49 9.08
N CYS A 205 17.54 24.62 9.22
CA CYS A 205 16.56 24.04 8.30
C CYS A 205 15.61 25.08 7.73
N GLU A 206 14.97 24.73 6.64
CA GLU A 206 13.83 25.46 6.10
C GLU A 206 12.53 24.88 6.63
N ASP A 207 11.53 25.76 6.82
CA ASP A 207 10.16 25.33 7.09
C ASP A 207 9.54 24.67 5.85
N ILE A 208 8.41 23.97 6.05
CA ILE A 208 7.74 23.22 4.98
C ILE A 208 7.23 24.14 3.86
N ALA A 209 6.72 25.34 4.20
CA ALA A 209 6.22 26.27 3.20
C ALA A 209 7.34 26.83 2.32
N SER A 210 8.51 27.10 2.90
CA SER A 210 9.68 27.57 2.16
C SER A 210 10.18 26.53 1.16
N GLN A 211 10.22 25.24 1.56
CA GLN A 211 10.62 24.15 0.69
C GLN A 211 9.64 23.90 -0.49
N LEU A 212 8.38 24.33 -0.37
CA LEU A 212 7.41 24.19 -1.47
C LEU A 212 7.71 25.17 -2.62
N VAL A 213 8.32 26.33 -2.34
CA VAL A 213 8.49 27.42 -3.31
C VAL A 213 9.92 27.58 -3.81
N ASN A 214 10.87 26.86 -3.24
CA ASN A 214 12.29 26.83 -3.63
C ASN A 214 12.58 25.63 -4.54
#